data_e928d91a834269a121361e07da50bfae
#
_entry.id   e928d91a834269a121361e07da50bfae
#
_cell.length_a   1.000
_cell.length_b   1.000
_cell.length_c   1.000
_cell.angle_alpha   90.00
_cell.angle_beta   90.00
_cell.angle_gamma   90.00
#
_symmetry.space_group_name_H-M   'P 1'
#
loop_
_entity.id
_entity.type
_entity.pdbx_description
1 polymer ?
#
loop_
_entity_poly.entity_id
_entity_poly.type
_entity_poly.pdbx_seq_one_letter_code
_entity_poly.pdbx_strand_id
1 'polypeptide(L)'
;LELIYQSGNADTLVPEKKLEFIEALACTLPRSEPMRNLLLDSYKDNFGHIDGFDTCVKNSGLMEGTRPGDVIPLFKRMVHYQPGSFVKHRSGWGVGEVKSLDTKTETAIVDFQKKEGHSMKLEALPQICTPLDHDHFLVVSWRRPEDLKELAEKEPVELIKLALRTSSKPLPLPRVKDLIAGTAIPTSSWSKWWTKTRNALKKEPLIGQTGGKNNELYLLDTPEALNTSLTRKFKGLSPSELLQSIRESLVEVGPDQISVLEEGFTRLRRDVDRGDLPRSERDSALLLRREHDSNGQEETAIGALARKEKRPPN
;
A
#
# COMPACT_ATOMS: atom_id res chain seq x y z
N LEU A 1 -29.72 -2.40 14.84
CA LEU A 1 -28.29 -2.10 14.55
C LEU A 1 -27.39 -3.26 15.02
N GLU A 2 -27.57 -3.76 16.22
CA GLU A 2 -26.89 -4.97 16.73
C GLU A 2 -27.19 -6.20 15.86
N LEU A 3 -28.43 -6.37 15.38
CA LEU A 3 -28.83 -7.38 14.42
C LEU A 3 -28.14 -7.20 13.05
N ILE A 4 -27.84 -5.99 12.62
CA ILE A 4 -27.12 -5.72 11.36
C ILE A 4 -25.64 -6.10 11.52
N TYR A 5 -25.05 -5.88 12.69
CA TYR A 5 -23.69 -6.32 12.97
C TYR A 5 -23.60 -7.86 13.04
N GLN A 6 -24.57 -8.51 13.67
CA GLN A 6 -24.64 -9.96 13.76
C GLN A 6 -25.03 -10.65 12.44
N SER A 7 -25.61 -9.93 11.47
CA SER A 7 -26.03 -10.49 10.16
C SER A 7 -24.90 -10.74 9.17
N GLY A 8 -23.63 -10.69 9.59
CA GLY A 8 -22.48 -11.15 8.81
C GLY A 8 -21.92 -10.18 7.76
N ASN A 9 -22.56 -9.03 7.53
CA ASN A 9 -22.05 -8.05 6.57
C ASN A 9 -20.84 -7.25 7.10
N ALA A 10 -20.61 -7.23 8.42
CA ALA A 10 -19.47 -6.56 9.02
C ALA A 10 -18.15 -7.36 8.85
N ASP A 11 -18.23 -8.68 8.73
CA ASP A 11 -17.04 -9.54 8.55
C ASP A 11 -16.45 -9.48 7.13
N THR A 12 -17.18 -8.90 6.17
CA THR A 12 -16.68 -8.61 4.82
C THR A 12 -15.93 -7.28 4.71
N LEU A 13 -15.97 -6.46 5.76
CA LEU A 13 -15.24 -5.18 5.78
C LEU A 13 -13.77 -5.40 6.13
N VAL A 14 -12.88 -4.63 5.50
CA VAL A 14 -11.49 -4.52 5.94
C VAL A 14 -11.45 -4.05 7.41
N PRO A 15 -10.49 -4.55 8.22
CA PRO A 15 -10.46 -4.32 9.67
C PRO A 15 -10.63 -2.85 10.10
N GLU A 16 -9.98 -1.92 9.40
CA GLU A 16 -10.08 -0.48 9.66
C GLU A 16 -11.52 0.05 9.50
N LYS A 17 -12.21 -0.35 8.44
CA LYS A 17 -13.62 0.06 8.20
C LYS A 17 -14.58 -0.59 9.18
N LYS A 18 -14.27 -1.80 9.65
CA LYS A 18 -15.02 -2.48 10.71
C LYS A 18 -14.95 -1.68 12.01
N LEU A 19 -13.75 -1.21 12.38
CA LEU A 19 -13.56 -0.41 13.59
C LEU A 19 -14.28 0.94 13.49
N GLU A 20 -14.15 1.68 12.38
CA GLU A 20 -14.89 2.93 12.15
C GLU A 20 -16.40 2.76 12.25
N PHE A 21 -16.92 1.65 11.72
CA PHE A 21 -18.35 1.33 11.82
C PHE A 21 -18.79 1.09 13.27
N ILE A 22 -18.01 0.34 14.06
CA ILE A 22 -18.29 0.09 15.48
C ILE A 22 -18.24 1.39 16.29
N GLU A 23 -17.27 2.26 16.04
CA GLU A 23 -17.16 3.59 16.65
C GLU A 23 -18.40 4.45 16.37
N ALA A 24 -18.85 4.47 15.10
CA ALA A 24 -20.06 5.19 14.72
C ALA A 24 -21.31 4.64 15.42
N LEU A 25 -21.44 3.30 15.51
CA LEU A 25 -22.52 2.66 16.25
C LEU A 25 -22.49 2.99 17.74
N ALA A 26 -21.32 2.95 18.37
CA ALA A 26 -21.17 3.31 19.78
C ALA A 26 -21.60 4.76 20.05
N CYS A 27 -21.31 5.69 19.13
CA CYS A 27 -21.78 7.07 19.23
C CYS A 27 -23.31 7.21 19.11
N THR A 28 -23.98 6.32 18.34
CA THR A 28 -25.45 6.35 18.22
C THR A 28 -26.16 5.68 19.40
N LEU A 29 -25.47 4.78 20.10
CA LEU A 29 -26.00 4.02 21.24
C LEU A 29 -25.16 4.24 22.52
N PRO A 30 -25.02 5.49 22.98
CA PRO A 30 -24.03 5.88 24.00
C PRO A 30 -24.23 5.25 25.38
N ARG A 31 -25.44 4.73 25.67
CA ARG A 31 -25.78 4.10 26.95
C ARG A 31 -25.80 2.57 26.87
N SER A 32 -25.55 1.97 25.71
CA SER A 32 -25.58 0.53 25.52
C SER A 32 -24.29 -0.10 26.07
N GLU A 33 -24.40 -0.84 27.17
CA GLU A 33 -23.28 -1.61 27.72
C GLU A 33 -22.75 -2.67 26.74
N PRO A 34 -23.59 -3.45 26.03
CA PRO A 34 -23.12 -4.37 24.99
C PRO A 34 -22.30 -3.67 23.88
N MET A 35 -22.74 -2.47 23.45
CA MET A 35 -22.00 -1.70 22.45
C MET A 35 -20.64 -1.23 22.98
N ARG A 36 -20.56 -0.87 24.25
CA ARG A 36 -19.32 -0.43 24.88
C ARG A 36 -18.32 -1.58 25.00
N ASN A 37 -18.80 -2.77 25.37
CA ASN A 37 -17.99 -3.97 25.40
C ASN A 37 -17.51 -4.36 23.99
N LEU A 38 -18.36 -4.31 22.96
CA LEU A 38 -17.98 -4.54 21.57
C LEU A 38 -16.91 -3.56 21.08
N LEU A 39 -17.03 -2.29 21.46
CA LEU A 39 -16.01 -1.27 21.15
C LEU A 39 -14.68 -1.58 21.83
N LEU A 40 -14.71 -1.97 23.12
CA LEU A 40 -13.51 -2.37 23.86
C LEU A 40 -12.85 -3.60 23.25
N ASP A 41 -13.62 -4.64 22.92
CA ASP A 41 -13.10 -5.85 22.29
C ASP A 41 -12.46 -5.52 20.94
N SER A 42 -13.12 -4.67 20.13
CA SER A 42 -12.57 -4.21 18.85
C SER A 42 -11.29 -3.40 19.02
N TYR A 43 -11.21 -2.56 20.05
CA TYR A 43 -9.98 -1.85 20.35
C TYR A 43 -8.88 -2.77 20.85
N LYS A 44 -9.21 -3.80 21.63
CA LYS A 44 -8.25 -4.81 22.08
C LYS A 44 -7.67 -5.62 20.91
N ASP A 45 -8.52 -6.00 19.95
CA ASP A 45 -8.08 -6.69 18.74
C ASP A 45 -7.11 -5.83 17.91
N ASN A 46 -7.37 -4.52 17.78
CA ASN A 46 -6.57 -3.62 16.96
C ASN A 46 -5.35 -3.03 17.68
N PHE A 47 -5.45 -2.76 18.98
CA PHE A 47 -4.45 -2.00 19.74
C PHE A 47 -3.94 -2.71 20.99
N GLY A 48 -4.47 -3.89 21.34
CA GLY A 48 -4.11 -4.60 22.56
C GLY A 48 -2.65 -5.04 22.65
N HIS A 49 -1.95 -5.05 21.49
CA HIS A 49 -0.52 -5.32 21.41
C HIS A 49 0.37 -4.11 21.79
N ILE A 50 -0.23 -2.93 21.98
CA ILE A 50 0.48 -1.69 22.32
C ILE A 50 0.72 -1.65 23.84
N ASP A 51 1.96 -1.41 24.24
CA ASP A 51 2.31 -1.21 25.64
C ASP A 51 1.51 -0.05 26.23
N GLY A 52 0.86 -0.30 27.39
CA GLY A 52 0.03 0.72 28.04
C GLY A 52 -1.41 0.83 27.54
N PHE A 53 -1.89 -0.12 26.71
CA PHE A 53 -3.27 -0.16 26.23
C PHE A 53 -4.31 -0.03 27.37
N ASP A 54 -4.18 -0.85 28.43
CA ASP A 54 -5.10 -0.80 29.57
C ASP A 54 -5.09 0.56 30.28
N THR A 55 -3.94 1.21 30.32
CA THR A 55 -3.81 2.58 30.86
C THR A 55 -4.55 3.59 29.98
N CYS A 56 -4.51 3.43 28.67
CA CYS A 56 -5.27 4.27 27.73
C CYS A 56 -6.78 4.07 27.91
N VAL A 57 -7.23 2.83 28.04
CA VAL A 57 -8.65 2.50 28.29
C VAL A 57 -9.13 3.17 29.56
N LYS A 58 -8.38 3.03 30.65
CA LYS A 58 -8.70 3.63 31.95
C LYS A 58 -8.71 5.16 31.88
N ASN A 59 -7.63 5.76 31.39
CA ASN A 59 -7.46 7.22 31.43
C ASN A 59 -8.37 7.95 30.41
N SER A 60 -8.82 7.28 29.35
CA SER A 60 -9.81 7.85 28.42
C SER A 60 -11.23 7.88 28.99
N GLY A 61 -11.51 7.10 30.06
CA GLY A 61 -12.87 6.94 30.59
C GLY A 61 -13.77 6.10 29.68
N LEU A 62 -13.21 5.28 28.80
CA LEU A 62 -13.96 4.49 27.82
C LEU A 62 -15.01 3.59 28.47
N MET A 63 -14.72 3.05 29.67
CA MET A 63 -15.62 2.16 30.43
C MET A 63 -16.41 2.89 31.53
N GLU A 64 -16.22 4.18 31.75
CA GLU A 64 -16.80 4.93 32.88
C GLU A 64 -18.16 5.57 32.59
N GLY A 65 -18.84 5.19 31.50
CA GLY A 65 -20.17 5.72 31.16
C GLY A 65 -20.16 7.09 30.48
N THR A 66 -18.99 7.64 30.18
CA THR A 66 -18.82 8.86 29.40
C THR A 66 -19.30 8.65 27.95
N ARG A 67 -19.71 9.72 27.28
CA ARG A 67 -20.22 9.63 25.91
C ARG A 67 -19.12 9.12 24.96
N PRO A 68 -19.38 8.08 24.14
CA PRO A 68 -18.38 7.56 23.20
C PRO A 68 -17.77 8.62 22.28
N GLY A 69 -18.57 9.61 21.83
CA GLY A 69 -18.09 10.70 20.99
C GLY A 69 -17.00 11.57 21.62
N ASP A 70 -16.92 11.65 22.95
CA ASP A 70 -15.90 12.40 23.67
C ASP A 70 -14.67 11.53 23.98
N VAL A 71 -14.90 10.28 24.37
CA VAL A 71 -13.81 9.39 24.80
C VAL A 71 -13.07 8.71 23.65
N ILE A 72 -13.73 8.40 22.55
CA ILE A 72 -13.10 7.78 21.37
C ILE A 72 -11.93 8.60 20.82
N PRO A 73 -12.09 9.93 20.57
CA PRO A 73 -10.98 10.75 20.12
C PRO A 73 -9.82 10.82 21.13
N LEU A 74 -10.14 10.87 22.42
CA LEU A 74 -9.13 10.90 23.48
C LEU A 74 -8.37 9.57 23.55
N PHE A 75 -9.08 8.44 23.56
CA PHE A 75 -8.48 7.11 23.53
C PHE A 75 -7.55 6.94 22.34
N LYS A 76 -8.02 7.27 21.12
CA LYS A 76 -7.21 7.18 19.89
C LYS A 76 -5.95 8.04 19.98
N ARG A 77 -6.04 9.25 20.51
CA ARG A 77 -4.85 10.09 20.75
C ARG A 77 -3.86 9.43 21.70
N MET A 78 -4.36 8.91 22.83
CA MET A 78 -3.51 8.24 23.81
C MET A 78 -2.81 7.02 23.21
N VAL A 79 -3.50 6.19 22.46
CA VAL A 79 -2.94 4.98 21.82
C VAL A 79 -1.88 5.32 20.76
N HIS A 80 -2.15 6.31 19.93
CA HIS A 80 -1.23 6.65 18.82
C HIS A 80 -0.01 7.48 19.26
N TYR A 81 -0.06 8.12 20.43
CA TYR A 81 1.02 9.00 20.89
C TYR A 81 1.64 8.53 22.21
N GLN A 82 1.77 7.21 22.38
CA GLN A 82 2.45 6.63 23.54
C GLN A 82 3.96 6.98 23.54
N PRO A 83 4.61 7.01 24.72
CA PRO A 83 6.06 7.06 24.79
C PRO A 83 6.69 5.96 23.93
N GLY A 84 7.66 6.33 23.09
CA GLY A 84 8.26 5.45 22.10
C GLY A 84 7.59 5.47 20.73
N SER A 85 6.37 6.02 20.57
CA SER A 85 5.72 6.18 19.27
C SER A 85 6.45 7.21 18.42
N PHE A 86 6.40 7.00 17.11
CA PHE A 86 6.99 7.94 16.14
C PHE A 86 5.92 8.77 15.45
N VAL A 87 6.29 10.03 15.16
CA VAL A 87 5.42 10.98 14.48
C VAL A 87 6.21 11.76 13.43
N LYS A 88 5.54 12.21 12.38
CA LYS A 88 6.08 13.15 11.39
C LYS A 88 5.47 14.52 11.59
N HIS A 89 6.32 15.53 11.83
CA HIS A 89 5.86 16.92 11.92
C HIS A 89 5.53 17.49 10.54
N ARG A 90 4.33 18.06 10.37
CA ARG A 90 3.85 18.56 9.07
C ARG A 90 4.62 19.78 8.56
N SER A 91 5.15 20.61 9.46
CA SER A 91 5.85 21.87 9.12
C SER A 91 7.38 21.75 9.09
N GLY A 92 7.95 20.54 8.93
CA GLY A 92 9.37 20.42 8.55
C GLY A 92 10.37 20.17 9.68
N TRP A 93 9.96 19.80 10.91
CA TRP A 93 10.89 19.36 11.96
C TRP A 93 11.35 17.90 11.80
N GLY A 94 10.82 17.22 10.78
CA GLY A 94 11.17 15.83 10.49
C GLY A 94 10.36 14.82 11.29
N VAL A 95 10.98 13.67 11.52
CA VAL A 95 10.44 12.62 12.39
C VAL A 95 10.72 12.98 13.84
N GLY A 96 9.79 12.65 14.72
CA GLY A 96 9.93 12.79 16.17
C GLY A 96 9.55 11.51 16.89
N GLU A 97 10.08 11.33 18.09
CA GLU A 97 9.73 10.27 19.01
C GLU A 97 9.05 10.87 20.23
N VAL A 98 7.89 10.35 20.60
CA VAL A 98 7.20 10.74 21.82
C VAL A 98 8.01 10.21 23.01
N LYS A 99 8.50 11.10 23.87
CA LYS A 99 9.32 10.73 25.04
C LYS A 99 8.50 10.53 26.29
N SER A 100 7.47 11.34 26.47
CA SER A 100 6.57 11.21 27.61
C SER A 100 5.18 11.71 27.28
N LEU A 101 4.22 11.18 28.00
CA LEU A 101 2.82 11.55 27.93
C LEU A 101 2.31 11.80 29.35
N ASP A 102 1.93 13.02 29.66
CA ASP A 102 1.23 13.35 30.88
C ASP A 102 -0.28 13.43 30.61
N THR A 103 -1.00 12.43 31.07
CA THR A 103 -2.46 12.34 30.87
C THR A 103 -3.24 13.31 31.74
N LYS A 104 -2.66 13.82 32.88
CA LYS A 104 -3.31 14.78 33.74
C LYS A 104 -3.29 16.20 33.18
N THR A 105 -2.15 16.58 32.58
CA THR A 105 -2.00 17.89 31.94
C THR A 105 -2.32 17.83 30.43
N GLU A 106 -2.61 16.62 29.91
CA GLU A 106 -2.84 16.34 28.51
C GLU A 106 -1.71 16.90 27.63
N THR A 107 -0.46 16.62 28.03
CA THR A 107 0.74 17.16 27.38
C THR A 107 1.68 16.03 27.01
N ALA A 108 2.24 16.07 25.80
CA ALA A 108 3.29 15.18 25.35
C ALA A 108 4.61 15.94 25.14
N ILE A 109 5.72 15.28 25.44
CA ILE A 109 7.07 15.74 25.06
C ILE A 109 7.53 14.91 23.87
N VAL A 110 7.93 15.58 22.80
CA VAL A 110 8.37 14.96 21.56
C VAL A 110 9.76 15.46 21.17
N ASP A 111 10.67 14.54 20.93
CA ASP A 111 12.00 14.81 20.38
C ASP A 111 11.97 14.66 18.86
N PHE A 112 11.99 15.76 18.16
CA PHE A 112 12.08 15.80 16.69
C PHE A 112 13.53 15.84 16.22
N GLN A 113 13.80 15.39 15.00
CA GLN A 113 15.13 15.46 14.38
C GLN A 113 15.76 16.85 14.44
N LYS A 114 14.95 17.91 14.32
CA LYS A 114 15.42 19.31 14.33
C LYS A 114 15.10 20.07 15.62
N LYS A 115 14.38 19.47 16.56
CA LYS A 115 13.98 20.14 17.80
C LYS A 115 13.65 19.09 18.88
N GLU A 116 14.52 18.99 19.87
CA GLU A 116 14.35 18.12 21.03
C GLU A 116 13.49 18.77 22.13
N GLY A 117 12.91 17.95 22.99
CA GLY A 117 12.17 18.37 24.20
C GLY A 117 10.95 19.23 23.92
N HIS A 118 10.32 19.12 22.75
CA HIS A 118 9.17 19.94 22.42
C HIS A 118 7.91 19.49 23.12
N SER A 119 7.43 20.31 24.05
CA SER A 119 6.16 20.08 24.75
C SER A 119 4.98 20.59 23.94
N MET A 120 3.95 19.79 23.79
CA MET A 120 2.73 20.14 23.07
C MET A 120 1.49 19.48 23.69
N LYS A 121 0.34 20.12 23.53
CA LYS A 121 -0.93 19.56 23.98
C LYS A 121 -1.32 18.36 23.12
N LEU A 122 -1.88 17.31 23.75
CA LEU A 122 -2.37 16.11 23.07
C LEU A 122 -3.40 16.42 21.98
N GLU A 123 -4.25 17.42 22.22
CA GLU A 123 -5.25 17.87 21.27
C GLU A 123 -4.62 18.44 19.98
N ALA A 124 -3.45 19.07 20.09
CA ALA A 124 -2.73 19.64 18.95
C ALA A 124 -1.97 18.60 18.13
N LEU A 125 -1.58 17.48 18.74
CA LEU A 125 -0.76 16.44 18.06
C LEU A 125 -1.33 15.96 16.72
N PRO A 126 -2.63 15.56 16.62
CA PRO A 126 -3.19 15.09 15.35
C PRO A 126 -3.24 16.17 14.26
N GLN A 127 -3.25 17.43 14.65
CA GLN A 127 -3.28 18.57 13.71
C GLN A 127 -1.90 18.88 13.15
N ILE A 128 -0.84 18.67 13.95
CA ILE A 128 0.53 19.09 13.66
C ILE A 128 1.39 17.89 13.23
N CYS A 129 1.07 16.69 13.74
CA CYS A 129 1.84 15.47 13.53
C CYS A 129 0.98 14.39 12.88
N THR A 130 1.64 13.50 12.15
CA THR A 130 1.05 12.26 11.61
C THR A 130 1.78 11.10 12.29
N PRO A 131 1.09 10.14 12.93
CA PRO A 131 1.70 8.94 13.47
C PRO A 131 2.44 8.15 12.38
N LEU A 132 3.53 7.53 12.75
CA LEU A 132 4.34 6.67 11.89
C LEU A 132 4.58 5.33 12.59
N ASP A 133 4.54 4.25 11.83
CA ASP A 133 4.91 2.93 12.32
C ASP A 133 6.42 2.82 12.56
N HIS A 134 6.83 1.91 13.44
CA HIS A 134 8.25 1.69 13.76
C HIS A 134 9.09 1.24 12.57
N ASP A 135 8.48 0.57 11.61
CA ASP A 135 9.09 0.11 10.35
C ASP A 135 8.92 1.09 9.20
N HIS A 136 8.29 2.26 9.44
CA HIS A 136 8.14 3.27 8.39
C HIS A 136 9.51 3.77 7.92
N PHE A 137 9.70 3.90 6.59
CA PHE A 137 10.98 4.29 5.97
C PHE A 137 11.66 5.48 6.65
N LEU A 138 10.91 6.54 6.97
CA LEU A 138 11.46 7.74 7.60
C LEU A 138 11.94 7.49 9.05
N VAL A 139 11.31 6.58 9.78
CA VAL A 139 11.71 6.18 11.12
C VAL A 139 12.99 5.35 11.04
N VAL A 140 13.02 4.34 10.17
CA VAL A 140 14.20 3.51 9.94
C VAL A 140 15.38 4.35 9.47
N SER A 141 15.16 5.30 8.55
CA SER A 141 16.22 6.20 8.06
C SER A 141 16.84 7.07 9.16
N TRP A 142 16.07 7.42 10.19
CA TRP A 142 16.55 8.21 11.32
C TRP A 142 17.20 7.36 12.41
N ARG A 143 16.58 6.25 12.78
CA ARG A 143 16.99 5.43 13.93
C ARG A 143 17.95 4.29 13.58
N ARG A 144 17.79 3.75 12.39
CA ARG A 144 18.51 2.56 11.93
C ARG A 144 18.95 2.70 10.47
N PRO A 145 19.74 3.74 10.12
CA PRO A 145 20.13 3.98 8.72
C PRO A 145 20.95 2.84 8.12
N GLU A 146 21.65 2.07 8.95
CA GLU A 146 22.43 0.91 8.49
C GLU A 146 21.53 -0.21 7.95
N ASP A 147 20.32 -0.40 8.52
CA ASP A 147 19.36 -1.36 8.03
C ASP A 147 18.95 -1.05 6.58
N LEU A 148 18.79 0.24 6.24
CA LEU A 148 18.47 0.64 4.86
C LEU A 148 19.64 0.40 3.90
N LYS A 149 20.88 0.55 4.36
CA LYS A 149 22.07 0.25 3.55
C LYS A 149 22.16 -1.25 3.27
N GLU A 150 21.91 -2.06 4.29
CA GLU A 150 21.87 -3.52 4.15
C GLU A 150 20.78 -3.98 3.18
N LEU A 151 19.57 -3.43 3.29
CA LEU A 151 18.48 -3.67 2.33
C LEU A 151 18.86 -3.24 0.91
N ALA A 152 19.54 -2.09 0.76
CA ALA A 152 19.97 -1.61 -0.55
C ALA A 152 20.93 -2.58 -1.25
N GLU A 153 21.76 -3.30 -0.49
CA GLU A 153 22.73 -4.25 -1.01
C GLU A 153 22.14 -5.64 -1.24
N LYS A 154 21.41 -6.17 -0.24
CA LYS A 154 20.92 -7.55 -0.22
C LYS A 154 19.54 -7.69 -0.87
N GLU A 155 18.62 -6.79 -0.55
CA GLU A 155 17.19 -6.87 -0.89
C GLU A 155 16.65 -5.54 -1.44
N PRO A 156 17.18 -5.07 -2.59
CA PRO A 156 16.84 -3.76 -3.12
C PRO A 156 15.34 -3.59 -3.44
N VAL A 157 14.63 -4.68 -3.72
CA VAL A 157 13.18 -4.66 -3.94
C VAL A 157 12.42 -4.36 -2.66
N GLU A 158 12.83 -4.95 -1.52
CA GLU A 158 12.22 -4.68 -0.22
C GLU A 158 12.46 -3.23 0.22
N LEU A 159 13.64 -2.67 -0.09
CA LEU A 159 13.89 -1.24 0.13
C LEU A 159 12.92 -0.35 -0.68
N ILE A 160 12.63 -0.71 -1.93
CA ILE A 160 11.63 0.02 -2.74
C ILE A 160 10.24 -0.14 -2.13
N LYS A 161 9.83 -1.35 -1.73
CA LYS A 161 8.53 -1.56 -1.07
C LYS A 161 8.41 -0.71 0.20
N LEU A 162 9.46 -0.67 1.02
CA LEU A 162 9.50 0.15 2.22
C LEU A 162 9.36 1.64 1.90
N ALA A 163 10.05 2.13 0.86
CA ALA A 163 9.91 3.51 0.40
C ALA A 163 8.49 3.81 -0.12
N LEU A 164 7.87 2.87 -0.85
CA LEU A 164 6.52 3.05 -1.39
C LEU A 164 5.44 3.08 -0.30
N ARG A 165 5.62 2.38 0.83
CA ARG A 165 4.71 2.45 1.99
C ARG A 165 4.63 3.84 2.63
N THR A 166 5.55 4.77 2.31
CA THR A 166 5.48 6.16 2.80
C THR A 166 4.33 6.97 2.21
N SER A 167 3.65 6.45 1.19
CA SER A 167 2.58 7.14 0.48
C SER A 167 1.47 6.18 0.09
N SER A 168 0.23 6.59 0.34
CA SER A 168 -0.96 5.91 -0.17
C SER A 168 -1.23 6.16 -1.66
N LYS A 169 -0.43 7.01 -2.30
CA LYS A 169 -0.54 7.34 -3.73
C LYS A 169 0.70 6.86 -4.48
N PRO A 170 0.58 6.57 -5.79
CA PRO A 170 1.73 6.28 -6.63
C PRO A 170 2.84 7.34 -6.46
N LEU A 171 4.08 6.90 -6.33
CA LEU A 171 5.24 7.76 -6.16
C LEU A 171 6.01 7.89 -7.48
N PRO A 172 6.20 9.11 -8.01
CA PRO A 172 7.07 9.36 -9.14
C PRO A 172 8.51 8.90 -8.84
N LEU A 173 9.20 8.33 -9.82
CA LEU A 173 10.57 7.85 -9.66
C LEU A 173 11.54 8.88 -9.07
N PRO A 174 11.47 10.19 -9.41
CA PRO A 174 12.29 11.20 -8.73
C PRO A 174 12.07 11.25 -7.21
N ARG A 175 10.83 11.06 -6.73
CA ARG A 175 10.53 11.02 -5.30
C ARG A 175 11.07 9.78 -4.62
N VAL A 176 11.00 8.62 -5.29
CA VAL A 176 11.64 7.39 -4.79
C VAL A 176 13.15 7.58 -4.69
N LYS A 177 13.76 8.24 -5.68
CA LYS A 177 15.18 8.62 -5.63
C LYS A 177 15.49 9.53 -4.45
N ASP A 178 14.72 10.58 -4.22
CA ASP A 178 14.92 11.53 -3.12
C ASP A 178 14.85 10.87 -1.74
N LEU A 179 14.05 9.81 -1.59
CA LEU A 179 13.97 9.04 -0.35
C LEU A 179 15.23 8.18 -0.13
N ILE A 180 15.70 7.49 -1.16
CA ILE A 180 16.71 6.43 -1.06
C ILE A 180 18.13 6.96 -1.24
N ALA A 181 18.33 7.86 -2.22
CA ALA A 181 19.66 8.40 -2.52
C ALA A 181 20.07 9.42 -1.47
N GLY A 182 21.26 9.27 -0.92
CA GLY A 182 21.78 10.05 0.21
C GLY A 182 21.41 9.47 1.59
N THR A 183 20.48 8.51 1.64
CA THR A 183 20.07 7.84 2.88
C THR A 183 20.56 6.39 2.91
N ALA A 184 20.04 5.55 2.01
CA ALA A 184 20.41 4.14 1.93
C ALA A 184 21.59 3.88 1.00
N ILE A 185 21.74 4.69 -0.05
CA ILE A 185 22.85 4.59 -1.01
C ILE A 185 23.44 5.96 -1.32
N PRO A 186 24.74 6.06 -1.65
CA PRO A 186 25.33 7.32 -2.12
C PRO A 186 24.60 7.85 -3.36
N THR A 187 24.37 9.15 -3.40
CA THR A 187 23.68 9.81 -4.54
C THR A 187 24.36 9.52 -5.89
N SER A 188 25.70 9.46 -5.89
CA SER A 188 26.50 9.12 -7.08
C SER A 188 26.27 7.69 -7.60
N SER A 189 25.88 6.78 -6.72
CA SER A 189 25.66 5.37 -7.04
C SER A 189 24.25 5.05 -7.51
N TRP A 190 23.31 6.00 -7.46
CA TRP A 190 21.91 5.82 -7.80
C TRP A 190 21.70 5.18 -9.18
N SER A 191 22.31 5.70 -10.23
CA SER A 191 22.07 5.24 -11.60
C SER A 191 22.45 3.77 -11.80
N LYS A 192 23.61 3.37 -11.24
CA LYS A 192 24.08 1.97 -11.29
C LYS A 192 23.18 1.05 -10.48
N TRP A 193 22.85 1.46 -9.26
CA TRP A 193 21.97 0.71 -8.35
C TRP A 193 20.57 0.56 -8.95
N TRP A 194 19.98 1.65 -9.46
CA TRP A 194 18.66 1.65 -10.07
C TRP A 194 18.57 0.73 -11.29
N THR A 195 19.58 0.72 -12.16
CA THR A 195 19.60 -0.16 -13.33
C THR A 195 19.52 -1.64 -12.94
N LYS A 196 20.25 -2.03 -11.87
CA LYS A 196 20.19 -3.40 -11.32
C LYS A 196 18.83 -3.68 -10.68
N THR A 197 18.34 -2.78 -9.85
CA THR A 197 17.09 -2.92 -9.09
C THR A 197 15.88 -2.95 -10.00
N ARG A 198 15.84 -2.12 -11.04
CA ARG A 198 14.76 -2.09 -12.04
C ARG A 198 14.51 -3.46 -12.69
N ASN A 199 15.55 -4.23 -12.95
CA ASN A 199 15.40 -5.56 -13.51
C ASN A 199 14.79 -6.56 -12.51
N ALA A 200 15.08 -6.40 -11.22
CA ALA A 200 14.46 -7.19 -10.17
C ALA A 200 12.99 -6.78 -9.93
N LEU A 201 12.69 -5.47 -9.99
CA LEU A 201 11.33 -4.95 -9.84
C LEU A 201 10.35 -5.49 -10.89
N LYS A 202 10.82 -5.75 -12.11
CA LYS A 202 10.00 -6.33 -13.18
C LYS A 202 9.43 -7.72 -12.83
N LYS A 203 10.10 -8.44 -11.95
CA LYS A 203 9.70 -9.78 -11.49
C LYS A 203 8.87 -9.76 -10.20
N GLU A 204 8.67 -8.57 -9.62
CA GLU A 204 7.97 -8.41 -8.36
C GLU A 204 6.48 -8.14 -8.60
N PRO A 205 5.59 -9.11 -8.29
CA PRO A 205 4.17 -9.00 -8.60
C PRO A 205 3.43 -7.97 -7.74
N LEU A 206 4.02 -7.55 -6.62
CA LEU A 206 3.41 -6.58 -5.70
C LEU A 206 3.76 -5.13 -6.01
N ILE A 207 4.58 -4.86 -7.02
CA ILE A 207 4.93 -3.49 -7.41
C ILE A 207 4.34 -3.18 -8.79
N GLY A 208 3.37 -2.26 -8.80
CA GLY A 208 2.81 -1.72 -10.03
C GLY A 208 3.59 -0.50 -10.51
N GLN A 209 3.55 -0.28 -11.82
CA GLN A 209 4.15 0.87 -12.49
C GLN A 209 3.15 1.52 -13.42
N THR A 210 2.98 2.86 -13.34
CA THR A 210 2.17 3.58 -14.31
C THR A 210 2.96 3.81 -15.59
N GLY A 211 2.31 3.68 -16.75
CA GLY A 211 2.90 4.08 -18.03
C GLY A 211 2.93 5.60 -18.20
N GLY A 212 3.72 6.09 -19.16
CA GLY A 212 3.79 7.50 -19.54
C GLY A 212 4.96 8.28 -18.94
N LYS A 213 4.93 9.62 -19.09
CA LYS A 213 6.04 10.51 -18.70
C LYS A 213 6.40 10.49 -17.20
N ASN A 214 5.46 10.14 -16.33
CA ASN A 214 5.66 10.24 -14.88
C ASN A 214 6.26 9.00 -14.25
N ASN A 215 6.20 7.83 -14.89
CA ASN A 215 6.79 6.58 -14.42
C ASN A 215 6.70 6.40 -12.90
N GLU A 216 5.46 6.29 -12.40
CA GLU A 216 5.18 6.20 -10.96
C GLU A 216 5.15 4.74 -10.50
N LEU A 217 5.65 4.48 -9.31
CA LEU A 217 5.64 3.18 -8.65
C LEU A 217 4.61 3.17 -7.52
N TYR A 218 3.95 2.03 -7.32
CA TYR A 218 3.00 1.83 -6.21
C TYR A 218 2.97 0.37 -5.77
N LEU A 219 2.56 0.14 -4.52
CA LEU A 219 2.36 -1.20 -3.98
C LEU A 219 0.96 -1.71 -4.36
N LEU A 220 0.88 -3.00 -4.57
CA LEU A 220 -0.34 -3.76 -4.79
C LEU A 220 -0.61 -4.62 -3.54
N ASP A 221 -1.86 -4.65 -3.10
CA ASP A 221 -2.26 -5.42 -1.92
C ASP A 221 -2.24 -6.93 -2.18
N THR A 222 -2.47 -7.34 -3.44
CA THR A 222 -2.47 -8.75 -3.85
C THR A 222 -1.88 -8.93 -5.25
N PRO A 223 -1.31 -10.13 -5.57
CA PRO A 223 -0.84 -10.45 -6.93
C PRO A 223 -1.95 -10.42 -7.99
N GLU A 224 -3.20 -10.66 -7.63
CA GLU A 224 -4.37 -10.57 -8.52
C GLU A 224 -4.62 -9.12 -8.98
N ALA A 225 -4.17 -8.14 -8.21
CA ALA A 225 -4.13 -6.76 -8.63
C ALA A 225 -3.18 -6.50 -9.81
N LEU A 226 -2.33 -7.47 -10.19
CA LEU A 226 -1.46 -7.36 -11.37
C LEU A 226 -2.28 -7.21 -12.65
N ASN A 227 -3.34 -8.00 -12.83
CA ASN A 227 -4.29 -7.86 -13.95
C ASN A 227 -4.90 -6.45 -13.98
N THR A 228 -5.39 -5.98 -12.83
CA THR A 228 -5.96 -4.64 -12.68
C THR A 228 -4.90 -3.55 -12.93
N SER A 229 -3.66 -3.80 -12.53
CA SER A 229 -2.53 -2.89 -12.75
C SER A 229 -2.16 -2.77 -14.22
N LEU A 230 -2.08 -3.88 -14.95
CA LEU A 230 -1.80 -3.88 -16.39
C LEU A 230 -2.94 -3.25 -17.18
N THR A 231 -4.19 -3.56 -16.84
CA THR A 231 -5.37 -2.90 -17.38
C THR A 231 -5.30 -1.38 -17.19
N ARG A 232 -4.90 -0.93 -15.99
CA ARG A 232 -4.72 0.51 -15.70
C ARG A 232 -3.53 1.10 -16.46
N LYS A 233 -2.42 0.37 -16.59
CA LYS A 233 -1.23 0.75 -17.36
C LYS A 233 -1.60 0.99 -18.82
N PHE A 234 -2.45 0.13 -19.39
CA PHE A 234 -2.89 0.27 -20.78
C PHE A 234 -3.94 1.36 -20.99
N LYS A 235 -4.70 1.72 -19.94
CA LYS A 235 -5.88 2.61 -19.99
C LYS A 235 -5.51 4.04 -20.24
N GLY A 236 -5.09 4.62 -21.06
CA GLY A 236 -4.74 6.04 -21.30
C GLY A 236 -3.56 6.19 -22.25
N LEU A 237 -2.97 5.07 -22.71
CA LEU A 237 -1.91 5.09 -23.69
C LEU A 237 -2.48 5.40 -25.07
N SER A 238 -1.72 6.13 -25.89
CA SER A 238 -1.99 6.21 -27.34
C SER A 238 -1.78 4.85 -27.97
N PRO A 239 -2.31 4.58 -29.18
CA PRO A 239 -2.13 3.30 -29.87
C PRO A 239 -0.66 2.88 -30.03
N SER A 240 0.24 3.80 -30.34
CA SER A 240 1.68 3.54 -30.47
C SER A 240 2.34 3.23 -29.11
N GLU A 241 1.99 3.95 -28.04
CA GLU A 241 2.46 3.68 -26.69
C GLU A 241 1.93 2.34 -26.17
N LEU A 242 0.68 1.99 -26.50
CA LEU A 242 0.10 0.70 -26.17
C LEU A 242 0.84 -0.45 -26.83
N LEU A 243 1.12 -0.35 -28.13
CA LEU A 243 1.90 -1.34 -28.88
C LEU A 243 3.29 -1.55 -28.25
N GLN A 244 3.99 -0.47 -27.91
CA GLN A 244 5.28 -0.54 -27.25
C GLN A 244 5.18 -1.16 -25.85
N SER A 245 4.18 -0.78 -25.06
CA SER A 245 3.95 -1.30 -23.71
C SER A 245 3.61 -2.81 -23.72
N ILE A 246 2.84 -3.28 -24.71
CA ILE A 246 2.55 -4.72 -24.88
C ILE A 246 3.83 -5.47 -25.23
N ARG A 247 4.68 -4.96 -26.13
CA ARG A 247 5.97 -5.58 -26.47
C ARG A 247 6.88 -5.73 -25.27
N GLU A 248 7.01 -4.67 -24.48
CA GLU A 248 7.80 -4.69 -23.24
C GLU A 248 7.25 -5.71 -22.24
N SER A 249 5.93 -5.76 -22.09
CA SER A 249 5.27 -6.69 -21.17
C SER A 249 5.38 -8.15 -21.63
N LEU A 250 5.37 -8.44 -22.94
CA LEU A 250 5.57 -9.80 -23.48
C LEU A 250 6.96 -10.37 -23.17
N VAL A 251 7.98 -9.52 -23.12
CA VAL A 251 9.35 -9.93 -22.75
C VAL A 251 9.43 -10.27 -21.25
N GLU A 252 8.55 -9.69 -20.45
CA GLU A 252 8.54 -9.77 -18.98
C GLU A 252 7.61 -10.87 -18.45
N VAL A 253 6.51 -11.13 -19.17
CA VAL A 253 5.46 -12.07 -18.80
C VAL A 253 5.81 -13.45 -19.37
N GLY A 254 5.90 -14.46 -18.52
CA GLY A 254 6.11 -15.84 -18.95
C GLY A 254 4.90 -16.37 -19.75
N PRO A 255 5.07 -17.46 -20.50
CA PRO A 255 3.99 -18.04 -21.33
C PRO A 255 2.70 -18.32 -20.53
N ASP A 256 2.83 -18.69 -19.26
CA ASP A 256 1.70 -19.00 -18.37
C ASP A 256 0.88 -17.77 -17.92
N GLN A 257 1.35 -16.56 -18.22
CA GLN A 257 0.74 -15.30 -17.80
C GLN A 257 0.28 -14.42 -18.97
N ILE A 258 0.29 -14.93 -20.19
CA ILE A 258 -0.12 -14.18 -21.41
C ILE A 258 -1.57 -13.70 -21.33
N SER A 259 -2.46 -14.45 -20.66
CA SER A 259 -3.87 -14.07 -20.42
C SER A 259 -4.02 -12.72 -19.73
N VAL A 260 -3.01 -12.30 -18.96
CA VAL A 260 -2.96 -10.99 -18.28
C VAL A 260 -2.88 -9.83 -19.29
N LEU A 261 -2.40 -10.07 -20.50
CA LEU A 261 -2.27 -9.07 -21.56
C LEU A 261 -3.49 -9.01 -22.50
N GLU A 262 -4.51 -9.87 -22.27
CA GLU A 262 -5.65 -10.04 -23.18
C GLU A 262 -6.43 -8.74 -23.43
N GLU A 263 -6.59 -7.91 -22.40
CA GLU A 263 -7.26 -6.61 -22.54
C GLU A 263 -6.43 -5.64 -23.39
N GLY A 264 -5.10 -5.66 -23.21
CA GLY A 264 -4.17 -4.87 -24.04
C GLY A 264 -4.25 -5.29 -25.51
N PHE A 265 -4.24 -6.59 -25.80
CA PHE A 265 -4.38 -7.12 -27.15
C PHE A 265 -5.76 -6.82 -27.75
N THR A 266 -6.83 -6.92 -26.97
CA THR A 266 -8.19 -6.59 -27.43
C THR A 266 -8.30 -5.12 -27.82
N ARG A 267 -7.70 -4.21 -27.05
CA ARG A 267 -7.65 -2.80 -27.38
C ARG A 267 -6.77 -2.53 -28.60
N LEU A 268 -5.56 -3.10 -28.64
CA LEU A 268 -4.67 -2.98 -29.79
C LEU A 268 -5.34 -3.44 -31.09
N ARG A 269 -6.10 -4.54 -31.05
CA ARG A 269 -6.89 -5.04 -32.18
C ARG A 269 -7.88 -3.99 -32.66
N ARG A 270 -8.61 -3.37 -31.76
CA ARG A 270 -9.58 -2.31 -32.06
C ARG A 270 -8.91 -1.08 -32.69
N ASP A 271 -7.75 -0.69 -32.19
CA ASP A 271 -7.00 0.47 -32.68
C ASP A 271 -6.42 0.19 -34.09
N VAL A 272 -5.98 -1.04 -34.36
CA VAL A 272 -5.57 -1.50 -35.71
C VAL A 272 -6.75 -1.47 -36.68
N ASP A 273 -7.90 -2.02 -36.30
CA ASP A 273 -9.11 -2.10 -37.15
C ASP A 273 -9.67 -0.70 -37.46
N ARG A 274 -9.55 0.25 -36.54
CA ARG A 274 -9.92 1.67 -36.75
C ARG A 274 -8.91 2.46 -37.57
N GLY A 275 -7.72 1.95 -37.75
CA GLY A 275 -6.64 2.63 -38.45
C GLY A 275 -5.94 3.71 -37.63
N ASP A 276 -6.05 3.67 -36.30
CA ASP A 276 -5.50 4.65 -35.37
C ASP A 276 -3.97 4.52 -35.20
N LEU A 277 -3.37 3.44 -35.71
CA LEU A 277 -1.91 3.22 -35.73
C LEU A 277 -1.26 3.75 -37.01
N PRO A 278 -0.05 4.33 -36.90
CA PRO A 278 0.79 4.65 -38.07
C PRO A 278 1.03 3.44 -38.95
N ARG A 279 1.13 3.63 -40.26
CA ARG A 279 1.35 2.51 -41.22
C ARG A 279 2.60 1.66 -40.88
N SER A 280 3.68 2.29 -40.42
CA SER A 280 4.92 1.63 -40.01
C SER A 280 4.76 0.71 -38.78
N GLU A 281 3.73 0.89 -37.99
CA GLU A 281 3.49 0.12 -36.75
C GLU A 281 2.40 -0.95 -36.92
N ARG A 282 1.54 -0.83 -37.95
CA ARG A 282 0.44 -1.76 -38.22
C ARG A 282 0.91 -3.18 -38.48
N ASP A 283 1.96 -3.35 -39.28
CA ASP A 283 2.50 -4.68 -39.58
C ASP A 283 3.07 -5.35 -38.31
N SER A 284 3.71 -4.56 -37.47
CA SER A 284 4.23 -5.04 -36.18
C SER A 284 3.12 -5.44 -35.22
N ALA A 285 2.02 -4.67 -35.18
CA ALA A 285 0.86 -4.97 -34.36
C ALA A 285 0.14 -6.24 -34.85
N LEU A 286 0.04 -6.43 -36.14
CA LEU A 286 -0.54 -7.63 -36.76
C LEU A 286 0.31 -8.89 -36.50
N LEU A 287 1.64 -8.79 -36.51
CA LEU A 287 2.52 -9.90 -36.15
C LEU A 287 2.37 -10.31 -34.69
N LEU A 288 2.39 -9.36 -33.76
CA LEU A 288 2.17 -9.63 -32.34
C LEU A 288 0.81 -10.29 -32.09
N ARG A 289 -0.22 -9.86 -32.82
CA ARG A 289 -1.55 -10.47 -32.74
C ARG A 289 -1.53 -11.93 -33.21
N ARG A 290 -0.88 -12.24 -34.34
CA ARG A 290 -0.79 -13.60 -34.83
C ARG A 290 -0.05 -14.53 -33.89
N GLU A 291 1.03 -14.06 -33.27
CA GLU A 291 1.79 -14.82 -32.27
C GLU A 291 0.93 -15.11 -31.03
N HIS A 292 0.16 -14.12 -30.56
CA HIS A 292 -0.76 -14.30 -29.45
C HIS A 292 -1.90 -15.28 -29.78
N ASP A 293 -2.54 -15.13 -30.95
CA ASP A 293 -3.66 -16.01 -31.39
C ASP A 293 -3.16 -17.46 -31.63
N SER A 294 -1.90 -17.66 -32.07
CA SER A 294 -1.28 -18.97 -32.24
C SER A 294 -1.00 -19.65 -30.90
N ASN A 295 -0.45 -18.94 -29.94
CA ASN A 295 -0.17 -19.46 -28.60
C ASN A 295 -1.48 -19.83 -27.86
N GLY A 296 -2.53 -19.05 -28.01
CA GLY A 296 -3.85 -19.35 -27.44
C GLY A 296 -4.52 -20.60 -28.06
N GLN A 297 -4.24 -20.90 -29.34
CA GLN A 297 -4.73 -22.14 -29.98
C GLN A 297 -3.93 -23.38 -29.56
N GLU A 298 -2.63 -23.28 -29.35
CA GLU A 298 -1.80 -24.37 -28.81
C GLU A 298 -2.20 -24.72 -27.37
N GLU A 299 -2.46 -23.72 -26.52
CA GLU A 299 -2.89 -23.95 -25.14
C GLU A 299 -4.27 -24.64 -25.07
N THR A 300 -5.20 -24.27 -25.97
CA THR A 300 -6.49 -24.95 -26.08
C THR A 300 -6.36 -26.37 -26.65
N ALA A 301 -5.43 -26.64 -27.54
CA ALA A 301 -5.14 -27.96 -28.10
C ALA A 301 -4.48 -28.88 -27.05
N ILE A 302 -3.51 -28.38 -26.27
CA ILE A 302 -2.86 -29.10 -25.17
C ILE A 302 -3.88 -29.39 -24.04
N GLY A 303 -4.72 -28.45 -23.70
CA GLY A 303 -5.79 -28.62 -22.71
C GLY A 303 -6.87 -29.65 -23.16
N ALA A 304 -7.14 -29.76 -24.47
CA ALA A 304 -8.05 -30.76 -25.04
C ALA A 304 -7.42 -32.16 -25.06
N LEU A 305 -6.11 -32.27 -25.32
CA LEU A 305 -5.37 -33.54 -25.24
C LEU A 305 -5.27 -34.06 -23.80
N ALA A 306 -4.96 -33.20 -22.84
CA ALA A 306 -4.90 -33.56 -21.42
C ALA A 306 -6.25 -34.04 -20.85
N ARG A 307 -7.39 -33.57 -21.40
CA ARG A 307 -8.73 -34.04 -21.04
C ARG A 307 -9.07 -35.38 -21.66
N LYS A 308 -8.51 -35.75 -22.83
CA LYS A 308 -8.70 -37.05 -23.48
C LYS A 308 -7.97 -38.19 -22.75
N GLU A 309 -6.78 -37.90 -22.18
CA GLU A 309 -6.00 -38.91 -21.44
C GLU A 309 -6.60 -39.26 -20.06
N LYS A 310 -7.49 -38.45 -19.50
CA LYS A 310 -8.15 -38.67 -18.19
C LYS A 310 -9.46 -39.42 -18.27
N ARG A 311 -9.88 -39.95 -19.43
CA ARG A 311 -11.05 -40.84 -19.46
C ARG A 311 -10.62 -42.29 -19.13
N PRO A 312 -11.16 -42.91 -18.08
CA PRO A 312 -10.87 -44.32 -17.82
C PRO A 312 -11.42 -45.19 -18.98
N PRO A 313 -10.76 -46.32 -19.31
CA PRO A 313 -11.25 -47.24 -20.30
C PRO A 313 -12.59 -47.82 -19.84
N ASN A 314 -13.56 -47.92 -20.76
CA ASN A 314 -14.85 -48.59 -20.55
C ASN A 314 -14.67 -50.06 -20.27
#